data_edf86c286b2e955aef5b7b9536405c0b
#
_entry.id   edf86c286b2e955aef5b7b9536405c0b
#
_cell.length_a   1.000
_cell.length_b   1.000
_cell.length_c   1.000
_cell.angle_alpha   90.00
_cell.angle_beta   90.00
_cell.angle_gamma   90.00
#
_symmetry.space_group_name_H-M   'P 1'
#
loop_
_entity.id
_entity.type
_entity.pdbx_description
1 polymer ?
#
loop_
_entity_poly.entity_id
_entity_poly.type
_entity_poly.pdbx_seq_one_letter_code
_entity_poly.pdbx_strand_id
1 'polypeptide(L)'
;MGNDNSLNRKFMTRAVHSGESPDTVTGASAPNIVMSSTFVIDEPVSFSAQDMPDDAPYVYSRWDNPTVSVLQDKLAALEEAESCRCFASGMAATSALLLSTLSQGDRLVMSDSNYPGTAEFARKTLTRLGIEVILADLSDLESASQAITSGVRLVWVETPANPILRLTDIRAVAELAHSVGAELAVDSTFATPVATRPLNLGADYVVHSLTKYCCGHGDAMGGAVPVSYTHLTLPTILLV
;
A
#
# COMPACT_ATOMS: atom_id res chain seq x y z
N MET A 1 4.04 -8.98 24.61
CA MET A 1 2.72 -8.42 24.32
C MET A 1 2.70 -6.99 24.86
N GLY A 2 3.22 -6.03 24.12
CA GLY A 2 3.10 -4.61 24.44
C GLY A 2 1.75 -4.15 23.91
N ASN A 3 0.88 -3.68 24.79
CA ASN A 3 -0.33 -2.96 24.40
C ASN A 3 0.11 -1.73 23.60
N ASP A 4 0.10 -1.83 22.28
CA ASP A 4 0.46 -0.70 21.41
C ASP A 4 -0.68 0.31 21.41
N ASN A 5 -0.55 1.30 22.29
CA ASN A 5 -1.44 2.45 22.41
C ASN A 5 -1.13 3.51 21.32
N SER A 6 -0.51 3.09 20.20
CA SER A 6 -0.01 3.99 19.16
C SER A 6 -1.13 4.82 18.51
N LEU A 7 -2.30 4.22 18.29
CA LEU A 7 -3.46 4.89 17.68
C LEU A 7 -4.03 6.03 18.54
N ASN A 8 -3.84 6.00 19.85
CA ASN A 8 -4.29 7.09 20.74
C ASN A 8 -3.32 8.28 20.80
N ARG A 9 -2.14 8.17 20.17
CA ARG A 9 -1.16 9.26 20.13
C ARG A 9 -1.50 10.22 19.00
N LYS A 10 -1.17 11.52 19.19
CA LYS A 10 -1.30 12.53 18.13
C LYS A 10 -0.41 12.17 16.94
N PHE A 11 -0.81 12.55 15.74
CA PHE A 11 -0.13 12.23 14.48
C PHE A 11 1.39 12.47 14.54
N MET A 12 1.83 13.64 15.03
CA MET A 12 3.25 13.97 15.12
C MET A 12 4.03 13.03 16.06
N THR A 13 3.40 12.58 17.15
CA THR A 13 4.01 11.60 18.05
C THR A 13 4.12 10.23 17.38
N ARG A 14 3.12 9.83 16.61
CA ARG A 14 3.18 8.59 15.81
C ARG A 14 4.28 8.67 14.75
N ALA A 15 4.40 9.79 14.05
CA ALA A 15 5.42 9.98 13.03
C ALA A 15 6.86 9.80 13.57
N VAL A 16 7.07 10.16 14.82
CA VAL A 16 8.39 10.01 15.47
C VAL A 16 8.58 8.61 16.06
N HIS A 17 7.58 8.06 16.75
CA HIS A 17 7.78 6.92 17.65
C HIS A 17 7.16 5.59 17.20
N SER A 18 6.23 5.56 16.23
CA SER A 18 5.62 4.30 15.82
C SER A 18 6.63 3.38 15.14
N GLY A 19 6.52 2.08 15.45
CA GLY A 19 7.44 1.06 14.94
C GLY A 19 8.82 1.07 15.60
N GLU A 20 9.14 2.04 16.47
CA GLU A 20 10.46 2.17 17.09
C GLU A 20 10.45 1.76 18.56
N SER A 21 11.48 1.02 18.96
CA SER A 21 11.79 0.70 20.35
C SER A 21 13.31 0.79 20.57
N PRO A 22 13.77 1.15 21.77
CA PRO A 22 15.19 1.12 22.07
C PRO A 22 15.77 -0.29 21.87
N ASP A 23 16.98 -0.36 21.33
CA ASP A 23 17.71 -1.62 21.18
C ASP A 23 17.94 -2.28 22.55
N THR A 24 17.54 -3.53 22.67
CA THR A 24 17.56 -4.23 23.96
C THR A 24 18.97 -4.59 24.46
N VAL A 25 19.96 -4.61 23.58
CA VAL A 25 21.35 -4.96 23.91
C VAL A 25 22.16 -3.71 24.23
N THR A 26 22.06 -2.68 23.40
CA THR A 26 22.90 -1.47 23.53
C THR A 26 22.17 -0.32 24.22
N GLY A 27 20.83 -0.36 24.31
CA GLY A 27 19.99 0.74 24.77
C GLY A 27 19.91 1.91 23.78
N ALA A 28 20.37 1.73 22.54
CA ALA A 28 20.29 2.77 21.51
C ALA A 28 18.83 3.16 21.23
N SER A 29 18.56 4.47 21.20
CA SER A 29 17.22 5.00 21.01
C SER A 29 16.77 5.02 19.54
N ALA A 30 17.72 4.99 18.59
CA ALA A 30 17.44 4.89 17.17
C ALA A 30 17.44 3.42 16.72
N PRO A 31 16.56 3.03 15.80
CA PRO A 31 16.54 1.68 15.24
C PRO A 31 17.88 1.33 14.57
N ASN A 32 18.35 0.10 14.75
CA ASN A 32 19.54 -0.40 14.09
C ASN A 32 19.28 -0.61 12.59
N ILE A 33 20.30 -0.36 11.75
CA ILE A 33 20.28 -0.73 10.35
C ILE A 33 20.80 -2.16 10.21
N VAL A 34 19.89 -3.10 9.90
CA VAL A 34 20.21 -4.52 9.76
C VAL A 34 20.50 -4.83 8.29
N MET A 35 21.79 -5.03 7.96
CA MET A 35 22.26 -5.30 6.60
C MET A 35 22.32 -6.79 6.25
N SER A 36 21.92 -7.67 7.16
CA SER A 36 21.95 -9.12 6.93
C SER A 36 20.90 -9.53 5.90
N SER A 37 21.27 -10.42 4.97
CA SER A 37 20.31 -11.05 4.06
C SER A 37 19.69 -12.32 4.63
N THR A 38 20.37 -12.97 5.60
CA THR A 38 19.95 -14.22 6.25
C THR A 38 20.08 -14.08 7.76
N PHE A 39 19.26 -14.84 8.49
CA PHE A 39 19.26 -14.82 9.96
C PHE A 39 19.45 -16.25 10.48
N VAL A 40 20.09 -16.37 11.65
CA VAL A 40 20.23 -17.65 12.36
C VAL A 40 18.90 -17.95 13.03
N ILE A 41 18.40 -19.17 12.83
CA ILE A 41 17.19 -19.67 13.47
C ILE A 41 17.55 -20.89 14.31
N ASP A 42 16.97 -21.01 15.48
CA ASP A 42 17.24 -22.11 16.43
C ASP A 42 16.54 -23.41 16.00
N GLU A 43 15.35 -23.29 15.37
CA GLU A 43 14.57 -24.42 14.88
C GLU A 43 14.17 -24.25 13.42
N PRO A 44 14.07 -25.33 12.62
CA PRO A 44 13.59 -25.23 11.24
C PRO A 44 12.19 -24.63 11.17
N VAL A 45 12.01 -23.61 10.33
CA VAL A 45 10.71 -22.98 10.06
C VAL A 45 10.23 -23.42 8.68
N SER A 46 8.92 -23.59 8.52
CA SER A 46 8.33 -23.80 7.21
C SER A 46 8.47 -22.54 6.37
N PHE A 47 8.94 -22.69 5.13
CA PHE A 47 9.20 -21.55 4.23
C PHE A 47 8.07 -21.29 3.23
N SER A 48 6.89 -21.78 3.48
CA SER A 48 5.74 -21.35 2.69
C SER A 48 5.30 -19.97 3.16
N ALA A 49 5.28 -19.03 2.24
CA ALA A 49 4.75 -17.68 2.54
C ALA A 49 3.26 -17.69 2.94
N GLN A 50 2.56 -18.78 2.62
CA GLN A 50 1.16 -18.98 3.01
C GLN A 50 1.02 -19.53 4.44
N ASP A 51 2.09 -20.10 4.98
CA ASP A 51 2.08 -20.82 6.26
C ASP A 51 2.96 -20.15 7.31
N MET A 52 3.54 -18.98 7.01
CA MET A 52 4.34 -18.24 8.00
C MET A 52 3.41 -17.53 8.99
N PRO A 53 3.53 -17.82 10.30
CA PRO A 53 2.81 -17.09 11.32
C PRO A 53 3.30 -15.62 11.40
N ASP A 54 2.44 -14.71 11.84
CA ASP A 54 2.75 -13.28 11.95
C ASP A 54 3.92 -12.98 12.92
N ASP A 55 4.20 -13.89 13.85
CA ASP A 55 5.30 -13.82 14.82
C ASP A 55 6.52 -14.67 14.43
N ALA A 56 6.60 -15.10 13.15
CA ALA A 56 7.72 -15.89 12.66
C ALA A 56 9.05 -15.13 12.83
N PRO A 57 10.14 -15.83 13.17
CA PRO A 57 11.45 -15.20 13.24
C PRO A 57 11.90 -14.72 11.85
N TYR A 58 12.74 -13.69 11.81
CA TYR A 58 13.41 -13.30 10.57
C TYR A 58 14.26 -14.45 10.05
N VAL A 59 14.15 -14.75 8.78
CA VAL A 59 14.87 -15.85 8.13
C VAL A 59 15.69 -15.34 6.95
N TYR A 60 15.05 -14.54 6.10
CA TYR A 60 15.63 -14.00 4.88
C TYR A 60 15.04 -12.64 4.54
N SER A 61 15.90 -11.64 4.29
CA SER A 61 15.51 -10.23 4.14
C SER A 61 14.57 -9.95 2.96
N ARG A 62 14.43 -10.84 2.00
CA ARG A 62 13.42 -10.71 0.94
C ARG A 62 12.00 -10.89 1.49
N TRP A 63 11.81 -11.72 2.50
CA TRP A 63 10.52 -11.93 3.15
C TRP A 63 10.24 -10.87 4.19
N ASP A 64 11.21 -10.63 5.08
CA ASP A 64 11.15 -9.53 6.02
C ASP A 64 12.54 -9.20 6.59
N ASN A 65 12.69 -7.95 7.07
CA ASN A 65 13.93 -7.44 7.63
C ASN A 65 13.61 -6.45 8.76
N PRO A 66 14.27 -6.51 9.91
CA PRO A 66 13.96 -5.62 11.05
C PRO A 66 13.90 -4.13 10.69
N THR A 67 14.80 -3.65 9.82
CA THR A 67 14.80 -2.25 9.37
C THR A 67 13.57 -1.91 8.51
N VAL A 68 13.16 -2.84 7.65
CA VAL A 68 11.98 -2.67 6.80
C VAL A 68 10.70 -2.76 7.62
N SER A 69 10.63 -3.68 8.59
CA SER A 69 9.49 -3.84 9.50
C SER A 69 9.21 -2.55 10.28
N VAL A 70 10.25 -1.89 10.82
CA VAL A 70 10.11 -0.58 11.49
C VAL A 70 9.43 0.46 10.57
N LEU A 71 9.81 0.51 9.29
CA LEU A 71 9.20 1.41 8.32
C LEU A 71 7.74 1.02 8.03
N GLN A 72 7.47 -0.28 7.87
CA GLN A 72 6.12 -0.81 7.63
C GLN A 72 5.17 -0.47 8.79
N ASP A 73 5.60 -0.72 10.03
CA ASP A 73 4.84 -0.40 11.24
C ASP A 73 4.57 1.10 11.38
N LYS A 74 5.57 1.92 11.07
CA LYS A 74 5.42 3.39 11.10
C LYS A 74 4.39 3.86 10.08
N LEU A 75 4.46 3.38 8.85
CA LEU A 75 3.53 3.75 7.78
C LEU A 75 2.12 3.25 8.07
N ALA A 76 1.97 2.03 8.56
CA ALA A 76 0.69 1.49 9.00
C ALA A 76 0.07 2.38 10.09
N ALA A 77 0.84 2.76 11.11
CA ALA A 77 0.37 3.64 12.18
C ALA A 77 -0.02 5.04 11.69
N LEU A 78 0.67 5.59 10.68
CA LEU A 78 0.37 6.92 10.13
C LEU A 78 -0.90 6.90 9.27
N GLU A 79 -1.11 5.85 8.48
CA GLU A 79 -2.32 5.66 7.68
C GLU A 79 -3.52 5.15 8.48
N GLU A 80 -3.31 4.79 9.76
CA GLU A 80 -4.29 4.08 10.58
C GLU A 80 -4.72 2.75 9.95
N ALA A 81 -3.76 2.13 9.24
CA ALA A 81 -3.85 0.83 8.61
C ALA A 81 -3.51 -0.29 9.59
N GLU A 82 -4.00 -1.48 9.33
CA GLU A 82 -3.67 -2.67 10.15
C GLU A 82 -2.32 -3.26 9.79
N SER A 83 -1.91 -3.12 8.54
CA SER A 83 -0.60 -3.54 8.05
C SER A 83 -0.13 -2.66 6.89
N CYS A 84 1.17 -2.74 6.61
CA CYS A 84 1.78 -2.09 5.46
C CYS A 84 2.85 -3.00 4.87
N ARG A 85 3.00 -3.00 3.54
CA ARG A 85 4.13 -3.64 2.87
C ARG A 85 4.93 -2.59 2.11
N CYS A 86 6.27 -2.65 2.28
CA CYS A 86 7.20 -1.75 1.62
C CYS A 86 7.84 -2.39 0.39
N PHE A 87 8.13 -1.56 -0.60
CA PHE A 87 8.67 -1.93 -1.91
C PHE A 87 9.81 -0.99 -2.30
N ALA A 88 10.66 -1.44 -3.23
CA ALA A 88 11.82 -0.67 -3.68
C ALA A 88 11.46 0.63 -4.45
N SER A 89 10.22 0.78 -4.90
CA SER A 89 9.75 1.99 -5.57
C SER A 89 8.22 2.10 -5.55
N GLY A 90 7.67 3.29 -5.82
CA GLY A 90 6.22 3.47 -5.98
C GLY A 90 5.63 2.58 -7.07
N MET A 91 6.30 2.46 -8.23
CA MET A 91 5.84 1.56 -9.30
C MET A 91 5.91 0.08 -8.91
N ALA A 92 6.87 -0.33 -8.06
CA ALA A 92 6.88 -1.68 -7.52
C ALA A 92 5.67 -1.93 -6.62
N ALA A 93 5.30 -0.97 -5.76
CA ALA A 93 4.09 -1.04 -4.94
C ALA A 93 2.81 -1.09 -5.81
N THR A 94 2.68 -0.19 -6.79
CA THR A 94 1.56 -0.15 -7.73
C THR A 94 1.41 -1.45 -8.52
N SER A 95 2.49 -1.93 -9.13
CA SER A 95 2.44 -3.18 -9.91
C SER A 95 2.19 -4.40 -9.04
N ALA A 96 2.76 -4.44 -7.83
CA ALA A 96 2.51 -5.48 -6.87
C ALA A 96 1.02 -5.56 -6.52
N LEU A 97 0.41 -4.45 -6.14
CA LEU A 97 -1.02 -4.40 -5.82
C LEU A 97 -1.89 -4.83 -7.00
N LEU A 98 -1.68 -4.23 -8.18
CA LEU A 98 -2.51 -4.51 -9.35
C LEU A 98 -2.40 -5.98 -9.82
N LEU A 99 -1.20 -6.56 -9.78
CA LEU A 99 -0.98 -7.96 -10.17
C LEU A 99 -1.44 -8.97 -9.11
N SER A 100 -1.55 -8.56 -7.85
CA SER A 100 -2.05 -9.44 -6.79
C SER A 100 -3.58 -9.45 -6.69
N THR A 101 -4.23 -8.35 -7.06
CA THR A 101 -5.69 -8.20 -6.95
C THR A 101 -6.43 -8.57 -8.23
N LEU A 102 -5.75 -8.51 -9.40
CA LEU A 102 -6.34 -8.71 -10.71
C LEU A 102 -5.84 -9.97 -11.39
N SER A 103 -6.76 -10.69 -11.99
CA SER A 103 -6.53 -11.89 -12.80
C SER A 103 -7.04 -11.70 -14.23
N GLN A 104 -6.67 -12.62 -15.12
CA GLN A 104 -7.21 -12.63 -16.49
C GLN A 104 -8.74 -12.67 -16.49
N GLY A 105 -9.34 -11.75 -17.24
CA GLY A 105 -10.79 -11.59 -17.34
C GLY A 105 -11.38 -10.56 -16.37
N ASP A 106 -10.60 -10.09 -15.38
CA ASP A 106 -11.05 -9.05 -14.47
C ASP A 106 -11.13 -7.68 -15.14
N ARG A 107 -11.92 -6.80 -14.55
CA ARG A 107 -12.15 -5.43 -14.99
C ARG A 107 -11.60 -4.45 -13.97
N LEU A 108 -10.72 -3.56 -14.43
CA LEU A 108 -10.16 -2.43 -13.69
C LEU A 108 -10.79 -1.13 -14.21
N VAL A 109 -11.49 -0.41 -13.35
CA VAL A 109 -11.86 0.99 -13.63
C VAL A 109 -10.80 1.89 -12.99
N MET A 110 -10.21 2.79 -13.77
CA MET A 110 -9.24 3.71 -13.22
C MET A 110 -9.49 5.15 -13.69
N SER A 111 -9.11 6.10 -12.85
CA SER A 111 -9.18 7.51 -13.18
C SER A 111 -8.49 7.78 -14.53
N ASP A 112 -9.03 8.65 -15.34
CA ASP A 112 -8.42 9.11 -16.60
C ASP A 112 -7.18 9.97 -16.34
N SER A 113 -7.04 10.49 -15.13
CA SER A 113 -5.91 11.29 -14.69
C SER A 113 -5.12 10.54 -13.62
N ASN A 114 -3.96 10.03 -14.00
CA ASN A 114 -3.05 9.27 -13.14
C ASN A 114 -1.60 9.58 -13.49
N TYR A 115 -0.70 9.20 -12.58
CA TYR A 115 0.73 9.17 -12.89
C TYR A 115 0.96 8.41 -14.21
N PRO A 116 1.74 8.97 -15.16
CA PRO A 116 1.93 8.37 -16.49
C PRO A 116 2.46 6.92 -16.45
N GLY A 117 3.30 6.59 -15.46
CA GLY A 117 3.82 5.22 -15.30
C GLY A 117 2.71 4.22 -14.96
N THR A 118 1.78 4.56 -14.07
CA THR A 118 0.63 3.73 -13.73
C THR A 118 -0.31 3.56 -14.93
N ALA A 119 -0.62 4.66 -15.62
CA ALA A 119 -1.45 4.63 -16.81
C ALA A 119 -0.83 3.78 -17.94
N GLU A 120 0.48 3.87 -18.13
CA GLU A 120 1.19 3.07 -19.14
C GLU A 120 1.21 1.57 -18.75
N PHE A 121 1.49 1.26 -17.49
CA PHE A 121 1.45 -0.10 -16.97
C PHE A 121 0.08 -0.74 -17.17
N ALA A 122 -1.00 -0.02 -16.85
CA ALA A 122 -2.36 -0.50 -17.06
C ALA A 122 -2.64 -0.77 -18.54
N ARG A 123 -2.38 0.20 -19.43
CA ARG A 123 -2.68 0.08 -20.86
C ARG A 123 -1.83 -0.95 -21.60
N LYS A 124 -0.55 -1.11 -21.22
CA LYS A 124 0.39 -1.99 -21.95
C LYS A 124 0.55 -3.36 -21.31
N THR A 125 0.63 -3.42 -19.99
CA THR A 125 0.93 -4.66 -19.27
C THR A 125 -0.34 -5.38 -18.86
N LEU A 126 -1.26 -4.73 -18.15
CA LEU A 126 -2.47 -5.40 -17.66
C LEU A 126 -3.36 -5.87 -18.82
N THR A 127 -3.51 -5.08 -19.89
CA THR A 127 -4.28 -5.52 -21.07
C THR A 127 -3.67 -6.74 -21.77
N ARG A 128 -2.33 -6.86 -21.80
CA ARG A 128 -1.66 -8.07 -22.32
C ARG A 128 -1.88 -9.29 -21.44
N LEU A 129 -2.13 -9.10 -20.15
CA LEU A 129 -2.50 -10.16 -19.20
C LEU A 129 -3.99 -10.52 -19.27
N GLY A 130 -4.75 -9.88 -20.17
CA GLY A 130 -6.18 -10.17 -20.35
C GLY A 130 -7.08 -9.45 -19.35
N ILE A 131 -6.60 -8.39 -18.71
CA ILE A 131 -7.38 -7.53 -17.82
C ILE A 131 -8.00 -6.41 -18.66
N GLU A 132 -9.30 -6.20 -18.52
CA GLU A 132 -10.01 -5.08 -19.15
C GLU A 132 -9.77 -3.80 -18.35
N VAL A 133 -9.21 -2.76 -19.00
CA VAL A 133 -8.93 -1.47 -18.36
C VAL A 133 -9.88 -0.40 -18.91
N ILE A 134 -10.70 0.17 -18.04
CA ILE A 134 -11.68 1.22 -18.34
C ILE A 134 -11.18 2.52 -17.71
N LEU A 135 -11.04 3.57 -18.52
CA LEU A 135 -10.70 4.90 -18.03
C LEU A 135 -11.95 5.75 -17.92
N ALA A 136 -12.13 6.43 -16.79
CA ALA A 136 -13.26 7.32 -16.52
C ALA A 136 -12.83 8.53 -15.69
N ASP A 137 -13.56 9.63 -15.81
CA ASP A 137 -13.39 10.75 -14.86
C ASP A 137 -14.06 10.38 -13.53
N LEU A 138 -13.27 9.87 -12.59
CA LEU A 138 -13.77 9.46 -11.26
C LEU A 138 -13.94 10.65 -10.31
N SER A 139 -13.60 11.87 -10.71
CA SER A 139 -13.92 13.10 -9.97
C SER A 139 -15.36 13.57 -10.21
N ASP A 140 -15.97 13.12 -11.31
CA ASP A 140 -17.39 13.29 -11.60
C ASP A 140 -18.16 12.02 -11.22
N LEU A 141 -19.06 12.13 -10.24
CA LEU A 141 -19.81 10.98 -9.73
C LEU A 141 -20.78 10.37 -10.75
N GLU A 142 -21.26 11.14 -11.70
CA GLU A 142 -22.10 10.61 -12.79
C GLU A 142 -21.24 9.70 -13.71
N SER A 143 -20.09 10.18 -14.15
CA SER A 143 -19.11 9.40 -14.92
C SER A 143 -18.65 8.16 -14.14
N ALA A 144 -18.32 8.31 -12.84
CA ALA A 144 -17.94 7.21 -11.98
C ALA A 144 -19.03 6.12 -11.90
N SER A 145 -20.29 6.51 -11.69
CA SER A 145 -21.42 5.57 -11.60
C SER A 145 -21.70 4.82 -12.90
N GLN A 146 -21.42 5.44 -14.04
CA GLN A 146 -21.55 4.79 -15.36
C GLN A 146 -20.42 3.78 -15.63
N ALA A 147 -19.22 4.05 -15.11
CA ALA A 147 -18.06 3.18 -15.31
C ALA A 147 -17.98 2.03 -14.29
N ILE A 148 -18.32 2.31 -13.02
CA ILE A 148 -18.27 1.34 -11.91
C ILE A 148 -19.58 0.53 -11.91
N THR A 149 -19.56 -0.59 -12.62
CA THR A 149 -20.73 -1.47 -12.82
C THR A 149 -20.42 -2.89 -12.35
N SER A 150 -21.44 -3.73 -12.29
CA SER A 150 -21.27 -5.16 -11.94
C SER A 150 -20.17 -5.83 -12.77
N GLY A 151 -19.32 -6.61 -12.11
CA GLY A 151 -18.18 -7.29 -12.72
C GLY A 151 -16.87 -6.48 -12.71
N VAL A 152 -16.85 -5.25 -12.20
CA VAL A 152 -15.61 -4.54 -11.86
C VAL A 152 -15.00 -5.22 -10.65
N ARG A 153 -13.71 -5.53 -10.71
CA ARG A 153 -12.95 -6.14 -9.62
C ARG A 153 -12.25 -5.09 -8.76
N LEU A 154 -11.68 -4.08 -9.40
CA LEU A 154 -10.91 -3.03 -8.74
C LEU A 154 -11.20 -1.67 -9.35
N VAL A 155 -11.30 -0.66 -8.50
CA VAL A 155 -11.32 0.75 -8.87
C VAL A 155 -10.01 1.38 -8.41
N TRP A 156 -9.33 2.13 -9.30
CA TRP A 156 -8.08 2.82 -9.01
C TRP A 156 -8.26 4.34 -9.12
N VAL A 157 -7.94 5.04 -8.06
CA VAL A 157 -7.98 6.50 -7.99
C VAL A 157 -6.61 7.05 -7.60
N GLU A 158 -6.15 8.10 -8.25
CA GLU A 158 -5.06 8.95 -7.77
C GLU A 158 -5.64 10.32 -7.36
N THR A 159 -5.49 10.68 -6.09
CA THR A 159 -6.05 11.96 -5.60
C THR A 159 -5.19 12.56 -4.47
N PRO A 160 -4.75 13.83 -4.62
CA PRO A 160 -4.78 14.70 -5.82
C PRO A 160 -4.01 14.09 -6.99
N ALA A 161 -4.58 14.15 -8.20
CA ALA A 161 -4.00 13.54 -9.40
C ALA A 161 -2.85 14.37 -9.98
N ASN A 162 -1.70 13.75 -10.20
CA ASN A 162 -0.54 14.41 -10.81
C ASN A 162 -0.67 14.40 -12.35
N PRO A 163 -0.49 15.54 -13.06
CA PRO A 163 0.01 16.83 -12.54
C PRO A 163 -1.10 17.88 -12.29
N ILE A 164 -2.34 17.59 -12.61
CA ILE A 164 -3.42 18.59 -12.65
C ILE A 164 -4.08 18.85 -11.31
N LEU A 165 -3.73 18.09 -10.27
CA LEU A 165 -4.24 18.19 -8.89
C LEU A 165 -5.76 18.03 -8.81
N ARG A 166 -6.36 17.27 -9.72
CA ARG A 166 -7.78 16.94 -9.66
C ARG A 166 -8.07 16.15 -8.40
N LEU A 167 -9.14 16.52 -7.71
CA LEU A 167 -9.60 15.85 -6.50
C LEU A 167 -10.76 14.91 -6.80
N THR A 168 -10.74 13.75 -6.17
CA THR A 168 -11.82 12.76 -6.21
C THR A 168 -12.39 12.58 -4.81
N ASP A 169 -13.70 12.51 -4.67
CA ASP A 169 -14.37 12.14 -3.42
C ASP A 169 -14.20 10.65 -3.17
N ILE A 170 -13.20 10.31 -2.33
CA ILE A 170 -12.85 8.93 -2.03
C ILE A 170 -14.03 8.18 -1.43
N ARG A 171 -14.80 8.79 -0.53
CA ARG A 171 -15.94 8.14 0.13
C ARG A 171 -17.03 7.78 -0.86
N ALA A 172 -17.41 8.73 -1.71
CA ALA A 172 -18.44 8.49 -2.71
C ALA A 172 -18.02 7.41 -3.72
N VAL A 173 -16.76 7.40 -4.15
CA VAL A 173 -16.24 6.36 -5.06
C VAL A 173 -16.13 5.01 -4.35
N ALA A 174 -15.76 4.97 -3.06
CA ALA A 174 -15.75 3.73 -2.26
C ALA A 174 -17.15 3.11 -2.16
N GLU A 175 -18.17 3.94 -1.86
CA GLU A 175 -19.57 3.50 -1.80
C GLU A 175 -20.05 2.92 -3.15
N LEU A 176 -19.70 3.55 -4.27
CA LEU A 176 -19.98 3.03 -5.60
C LEU A 176 -19.27 1.70 -5.86
N ALA A 177 -17.97 1.62 -5.59
CA ALA A 177 -17.19 0.40 -5.78
C ALA A 177 -17.76 -0.76 -4.97
N HIS A 178 -17.98 -0.56 -3.68
CA HIS A 178 -18.50 -1.59 -2.78
C HIS A 178 -19.93 -2.02 -3.13
N SER A 179 -20.75 -1.10 -3.68
CA SER A 179 -22.12 -1.42 -4.10
C SER A 179 -22.18 -2.49 -5.20
N VAL A 180 -21.12 -2.64 -5.98
CA VAL A 180 -20.99 -3.64 -7.05
C VAL A 180 -20.02 -4.79 -6.69
N GLY A 181 -19.50 -4.81 -5.45
CA GLY A 181 -18.55 -5.81 -4.97
C GLY A 181 -17.11 -5.61 -5.45
N ALA A 182 -16.79 -4.41 -5.95
CA ALA A 182 -15.42 -4.03 -6.31
C ALA A 182 -14.67 -3.46 -5.10
N GLU A 183 -13.34 -3.58 -5.12
CA GLU A 183 -12.43 -2.95 -4.16
C GLU A 183 -11.94 -1.60 -4.67
N LEU A 184 -11.54 -0.69 -3.76
CA LEU A 184 -10.99 0.62 -4.09
C LEU A 184 -9.53 0.72 -3.65
N ALA A 185 -8.65 1.00 -4.60
CA ALA A 185 -7.25 1.39 -4.36
C ALA A 185 -7.06 2.90 -4.61
N VAL A 186 -6.39 3.57 -3.68
CA VAL A 186 -6.12 5.01 -3.76
C VAL A 186 -4.63 5.27 -3.73
N ASP A 187 -4.09 5.82 -4.80
CA ASP A 187 -2.75 6.43 -4.78
C ASP A 187 -2.83 7.79 -4.10
N SER A 188 -2.35 7.86 -2.86
CA SER A 188 -2.36 9.03 -2.00
C SER A 188 -0.95 9.66 -1.86
N THR A 189 -0.08 9.41 -2.84
CA THR A 189 1.32 9.88 -2.84
C THR A 189 1.42 11.38 -2.63
N PHE A 190 0.53 12.16 -3.26
CA PHE A 190 0.57 13.62 -3.18
C PHE A 190 0.04 14.14 -1.85
N ALA A 191 -1.06 13.56 -1.34
CA ALA A 191 -1.68 13.97 -0.09
C ALA A 191 -0.87 13.53 1.14
N THR A 192 -0.29 12.35 1.12
CA THR A 192 0.33 11.68 2.26
C THR A 192 -0.64 11.45 3.44
N PRO A 193 -0.29 10.66 4.46
CA PRO A 193 -1.13 10.51 5.67
C PRO A 193 -1.38 11.80 6.43
N VAL A 194 -0.62 12.86 6.13
CA VAL A 194 -0.79 14.19 6.76
C VAL A 194 -2.09 14.84 6.34
N ALA A 195 -2.40 14.82 5.03
CA ALA A 195 -3.58 15.49 4.48
C ALA A 195 -4.78 14.56 4.33
N THR A 196 -4.56 13.29 3.97
CA THR A 196 -5.65 12.34 3.72
C THR A 196 -5.25 10.95 4.15
N ARG A 197 -6.17 10.21 4.77
CA ARG A 197 -6.05 8.78 5.08
C ARG A 197 -7.19 8.06 4.39
N PRO A 198 -6.96 7.52 3.20
CA PRO A 198 -8.00 6.95 2.35
C PRO A 198 -8.75 5.76 2.99
N LEU A 199 -8.07 4.95 3.82
CA LEU A 199 -8.73 3.84 4.52
C LEU A 199 -9.88 4.32 5.41
N ASN A 200 -9.72 5.47 6.09
CA ASN A 200 -10.79 6.06 6.91
C ASN A 200 -11.95 6.63 6.07
N LEU A 201 -11.78 6.69 4.76
CA LEU A 201 -12.79 7.15 3.81
C LEU A 201 -13.39 5.99 2.99
N GLY A 202 -13.02 4.75 3.31
CA GLY A 202 -13.58 3.55 2.69
C GLY A 202 -12.71 2.93 1.61
N ALA A 203 -11.47 3.39 1.38
CA ALA A 203 -10.54 2.68 0.52
C ALA A 203 -10.12 1.34 1.14
N ASP A 204 -9.89 0.34 0.32
CA ASP A 204 -9.40 -0.99 0.72
C ASP A 204 -7.86 -1.01 0.73
N TYR A 205 -7.26 -0.29 -0.22
CA TYR A 205 -5.82 -0.17 -0.38
C TYR A 205 -5.39 1.28 -0.52
N VAL A 206 -4.25 1.60 0.06
CA VAL A 206 -3.55 2.87 -0.20
C VAL A 206 -2.22 2.57 -0.84
N VAL A 207 -1.79 3.43 -1.77
CA VAL A 207 -0.47 3.34 -2.39
C VAL A 207 0.27 4.63 -2.16
N HIS A 208 1.54 4.52 -1.83
CA HIS A 208 2.46 5.65 -1.75
C HIS A 208 3.73 5.39 -2.53
N SER A 209 4.12 6.34 -3.38
CA SER A 209 5.51 6.50 -3.76
C SER A 209 6.24 7.23 -2.63
N LEU A 210 6.91 6.48 -1.75
CA LEU A 210 7.67 7.06 -0.64
C LEU A 210 8.79 7.99 -1.12
N THR A 211 9.24 7.80 -2.35
CA THR A 211 10.20 8.64 -3.09
C THR A 211 9.86 10.14 -3.07
N LYS A 212 8.59 10.50 -2.86
CA LYS A 212 8.07 11.88 -2.93
C LYS A 212 8.03 12.51 -1.54
N TYR A 213 6.87 12.92 -1.08
CA TYR A 213 6.73 13.70 0.15
C TYR A 213 7.00 12.90 1.45
N CYS A 214 6.82 11.58 1.44
CA CYS A 214 7.17 10.77 2.62
C CYS A 214 8.68 10.79 2.90
N CYS A 215 9.52 10.67 1.85
CA CYS A 215 10.96 10.87 1.96
C CYS A 215 11.32 12.35 2.15
N GLY A 216 10.59 13.25 1.47
CA GLY A 216 10.73 14.70 1.61
C GLY A 216 11.96 15.30 0.93
N HIS A 217 12.86 14.49 0.41
CA HIS A 217 14.11 14.86 -0.25
C HIS A 217 14.30 14.07 -1.55
N GLY A 218 15.35 14.36 -2.31
CA GLY A 218 15.65 13.69 -3.58
C GLY A 218 16.72 12.59 -3.48
N ASP A 219 16.83 11.92 -2.34
CA ASP A 219 17.97 11.06 -1.96
C ASP A 219 17.58 9.60 -1.68
N ALA A 220 16.28 9.28 -1.67
CA ALA A 220 15.80 7.91 -1.49
C ALA A 220 14.62 7.57 -2.40
N MET A 221 14.44 6.28 -2.65
CA MET A 221 13.29 5.73 -3.36
C MET A 221 12.62 4.66 -2.51
N GLY A 222 11.29 4.55 -2.67
CA GLY A 222 10.52 3.50 -2.04
C GLY A 222 9.06 3.55 -2.48
N GLY A 223 8.34 2.50 -2.13
CA GLY A 223 6.90 2.41 -2.27
C GLY A 223 6.29 1.74 -1.05
N ALA A 224 5.01 1.96 -0.81
CA ALA A 224 4.29 1.32 0.26
C ALA A 224 2.83 1.05 -0.13
N VAL A 225 2.29 -0.03 0.44
CA VAL A 225 0.87 -0.39 0.36
C VAL A 225 0.35 -0.64 1.78
N PRO A 226 -0.17 0.39 2.45
CA PRO A 226 -1.02 0.24 3.63
C PRO A 226 -2.36 -0.39 3.29
N VAL A 227 -2.84 -1.31 4.13
CA VAL A 227 -4.09 -2.05 3.89
C VAL A 227 -4.90 -2.23 5.18
N SER A 228 -6.21 -2.47 5.04
CA SER A 228 -7.02 -3.02 6.12
C SER A 228 -6.85 -4.54 6.23
N TYR A 229 -7.18 -5.13 7.38
CA TYR A 229 -6.92 -6.54 7.71
C TYR A 229 -7.49 -7.55 6.71
N THR A 230 -8.63 -7.28 6.15
CA THR A 230 -9.30 -8.17 5.19
C THR A 230 -8.51 -8.39 3.89
N HIS A 231 -7.49 -7.57 3.62
CA HIS A 231 -6.71 -7.56 2.38
C HIS A 231 -5.22 -7.92 2.58
N LEU A 232 -4.85 -8.42 3.76
CA LEU A 232 -3.46 -8.77 4.11
C LEU A 232 -2.84 -9.90 3.29
N THR A 233 -3.64 -10.67 2.57
CA THR A 233 -3.16 -11.71 1.67
C THR A 233 -2.75 -11.17 0.30
N LEU A 234 -2.04 -10.02 0.26
CA LEU A 234 -1.27 -9.70 -0.93
C LEU A 234 -0.32 -10.87 -1.18
N PRO A 235 -0.49 -11.62 -2.28
CA PRO A 235 0.32 -12.83 -2.46
C PRO A 235 1.78 -12.44 -2.43
N THR A 236 2.53 -13.11 -1.62
CA THR A 236 4.00 -13.05 -1.54
C THR A 236 4.69 -13.40 -2.87
N ILE A 237 3.93 -13.74 -3.88
CA ILE A 237 4.37 -14.02 -5.27
C ILE A 237 5.17 -12.85 -5.88
N LEU A 238 5.02 -11.63 -5.39
CA LEU A 238 5.75 -10.46 -5.87
C LEU A 238 7.02 -10.14 -5.08
N LEU A 239 7.44 -11.03 -4.20
CA LEU A 239 8.73 -10.97 -3.53
C LEU A 239 9.85 -11.69 -4.32
N VAL A 240 9.61 -11.99 -5.59
CA VAL A 240 10.62 -12.59 -6.47
C VAL A 240 11.43 -11.53 -7.19
#